data_75e3d044a54bbefca1ed830228c1d037
#
_entry.id   75e3d044a54bbefca1ed830228c1d037
#
_cell.length_a   1.000
_cell.length_b   1.000
_cell.length_c   1.000
_cell.angle_alpha   90.00
_cell.angle_beta   90.00
_cell.angle_gamma   90.00
#
_symmetry.space_group_name_H-M   'P 1'
#
loop_
_entity.id
_entity.type
_entity.pdbx_description
1 polymer ?
#
loop_
_entity_poly.entity_id
_entity_poly.type
_entity_poly.pdbx_seq_one_letter_code
_entity_poly.pdbx_strand_id
1 'polypeptide(L)'
;MAGLSLVNVKKIYPATNDHKKSKKKHESGEEKKAQLQVTNEGVVAVQEFNLDVADKEFIVLVGPSGCGKSTTLRMVAGLEGISSGELYIDGKLMNDVAPKDRDIAMVFQNYALYPHMTVYENMAFPLKLRKRPKSEIDKAVREAAEILDITQYLDRKPKALSGGQRQRVAIGRAIVREPKILLMDEPLSNLDAKLRNQMRAEIIKLRQKINTTFLYVTHDQTEAMTLGDRIVIMKDGFIQQIGTPQEVFDHPANLFAADFIGTPQMNFFDAELQREGDRYSVILGGIKVELSLEKSADLTKKGISGQPVTLGARPNHIMLGKGEGGYILAKVDVFEMIG
;
A
#
# COMPACT_ATOMS: atom_id res chain seq x y z
N MET A 1 20.38 9.67 9.92
CA MET A 1 19.66 8.86 8.91
C MET A 1 18.27 8.60 9.46
N ALA A 2 17.22 9.03 8.72
CA ALA A 2 15.85 8.95 9.22
C ALA A 2 15.24 7.57 8.95
N GLY A 3 15.61 6.59 9.75
CA GLY A 3 14.98 5.28 9.75
C GLY A 3 13.68 5.29 10.53
N LEU A 4 12.68 4.50 10.09
CA LEU A 4 11.45 4.22 10.81
C LEU A 4 11.44 2.73 11.16
N SER A 5 11.21 2.39 12.42
CA SER A 5 11.08 1.00 12.86
C SER A 5 9.81 0.82 13.69
N LEU A 6 9.04 -0.19 13.32
CA LEU A 6 7.87 -0.67 14.06
C LEU A 6 8.19 -2.08 14.56
N VAL A 7 8.13 -2.28 15.87
CA VAL A 7 8.48 -3.55 16.53
C VAL A 7 7.25 -4.07 17.26
N ASN A 8 6.69 -5.19 16.77
CA ASN A 8 5.51 -5.86 17.33
C ASN A 8 4.33 -4.93 17.60
N VAL A 9 4.15 -3.92 16.73
CA VAL A 9 3.12 -2.90 16.92
C VAL A 9 1.72 -3.51 16.77
N LYS A 10 0.88 -3.25 17.76
CA LYS A 10 -0.51 -3.73 17.83
C LYS A 10 -1.46 -2.58 18.11
N LYS A 11 -2.64 -2.63 17.47
CA LYS A 11 -3.76 -1.74 17.75
C LYS A 11 -5.03 -2.51 18.01
N ILE A 12 -5.61 -2.28 19.18
CA ILE A 12 -6.93 -2.78 19.59
C ILE A 12 -7.83 -1.59 19.82
N TYR A 13 -8.99 -1.57 19.20
CA TYR A 13 -10.07 -0.64 19.51
C TYR A 13 -11.00 -1.29 20.53
N PRO A 14 -11.21 -0.69 21.71
CA PRO A 14 -12.09 -1.24 22.74
C PRO A 14 -13.49 -1.55 22.20
N ALA A 15 -14.09 -2.65 22.64
CA ALA A 15 -15.46 -2.98 22.28
C ALA A 15 -16.42 -1.94 22.84
N THR A 16 -17.06 -1.16 22.00
CA THR A 16 -18.19 -0.31 22.40
C THR A 16 -19.45 -1.18 22.57
N ASN A 17 -20.29 -0.87 23.57
CA ASN A 17 -21.49 -1.64 23.89
C ASN A 17 -22.49 -1.80 22.71
N ASP A 18 -22.36 -1.01 21.65
CA ASP A 18 -23.20 -1.08 20.45
C ASP A 18 -22.95 -2.30 19.57
N HIS A 19 -21.74 -2.92 19.62
CA HIS A 19 -21.43 -4.11 18.83
C HIS A 19 -22.08 -5.41 19.33
N LYS A 20 -22.65 -5.43 20.54
CA LYS A 20 -23.43 -6.60 21.04
C LYS A 20 -24.78 -6.79 20.36
N LYS A 21 -25.31 -5.76 19.66
CA LYS A 21 -26.63 -5.82 19.00
C LYS A 21 -26.60 -6.19 17.51
N SER A 22 -25.44 -6.20 16.86
CA SER A 22 -25.35 -6.44 15.38
C SER A 22 -25.16 -7.91 14.98
N LYS A 23 -25.06 -8.85 15.93
CA LYS A 23 -24.92 -10.29 15.64
C LYS A 23 -26.18 -11.00 15.11
N LYS A 24 -27.29 -10.27 14.91
CA LYS A 24 -28.55 -10.83 14.37
C LYS A 24 -29.11 -9.96 13.24
N LYS A 25 -28.49 -9.94 12.07
CA LYS A 25 -29.08 -9.67 10.75
C LYS A 25 -27.95 -9.38 9.76
N HIS A 26 -27.73 -10.29 8.83
CA HIS A 26 -27.45 -10.07 7.42
C HIS A 26 -26.79 -11.31 6.82
N GLU A 27 -27.64 -12.22 6.39
CA GLU A 27 -27.39 -13.10 5.26
C GLU A 27 -28.01 -12.37 4.05
N SER A 28 -27.20 -11.74 3.24
CA SER A 28 -27.49 -11.41 1.83
C SER A 28 -26.22 -10.79 1.22
N GLY A 29 -25.73 -11.41 0.17
CA GLY A 29 -24.65 -11.14 -0.73
C GLY A 29 -24.08 -9.72 -0.72
N GLU A 30 -22.88 -9.56 -0.17
CA GLU A 30 -22.08 -8.35 -0.31
C GLU A 30 -20.60 -8.66 -0.11
N GLU A 31 -19.75 -7.87 -0.73
CA GLU A 31 -18.29 -7.86 -0.68
C GLU A 31 -17.73 -8.33 0.67
N LYS A 32 -16.76 -9.25 0.64
CA LYS A 32 -16.06 -9.75 1.84
C LYS A 32 -15.40 -8.60 2.59
N LYS A 33 -16.14 -7.97 3.51
CA LYS A 33 -15.55 -7.02 4.48
C LYS A 33 -14.45 -7.74 5.25
N ALA A 34 -13.32 -7.05 5.48
CA ALA A 34 -12.22 -7.56 6.28
C ALA A 34 -12.74 -8.15 7.59
N GLN A 35 -12.42 -9.43 7.87
CA GLN A 35 -12.83 -10.11 9.09
C GLN A 35 -11.79 -9.82 10.18
N LEU A 36 -11.82 -8.60 10.74
CA LEU A 36 -10.97 -8.26 11.87
C LEU A 36 -11.28 -9.16 13.07
N GLN A 37 -10.24 -9.60 13.76
CA GLN A 37 -10.39 -10.42 14.97
C GLN A 37 -11.05 -9.60 16.07
N VAL A 38 -12.13 -10.14 16.63
CA VAL A 38 -12.80 -9.58 17.81
C VAL A 38 -12.39 -10.41 19.03
N THR A 39 -11.65 -9.80 19.94
CA THR A 39 -11.23 -10.38 21.21
C THR A 39 -12.09 -9.86 22.37
N ASN A 40 -11.86 -10.36 23.57
CA ASN A 40 -12.49 -9.82 24.78
C ASN A 40 -12.09 -8.35 25.05
N GLU A 41 -10.94 -7.92 24.56
CA GLU A 41 -10.40 -6.57 24.70
C GLU A 41 -10.97 -5.61 23.65
N GLY A 42 -11.45 -6.13 22.51
CA GLY A 42 -12.00 -5.32 21.43
C GLY A 42 -11.67 -5.85 20.03
N VAL A 43 -11.76 -4.94 19.06
CA VAL A 43 -11.46 -5.22 17.65
C VAL A 43 -9.97 -5.00 17.38
N VAL A 44 -9.28 -6.05 16.96
CA VAL A 44 -7.85 -5.98 16.61
C VAL A 44 -7.71 -5.45 15.20
N ALA A 45 -7.28 -4.21 15.06
CA ALA A 45 -7.11 -3.52 13.78
C ALA A 45 -5.72 -3.74 13.15
N VAL A 46 -4.69 -3.89 13.98
CA VAL A 46 -3.31 -4.17 13.56
C VAL A 46 -2.70 -5.13 14.57
N GLN A 47 -2.02 -6.17 14.10
CA GLN A 47 -1.41 -7.19 14.96
C GLN A 47 0.00 -7.53 14.52
N GLU A 48 0.93 -7.55 15.48
CA GLU A 48 2.34 -7.94 15.31
C GLU A 48 3.02 -7.30 14.10
N PHE A 49 2.75 -6.00 13.91
CA PHE A 49 3.28 -5.28 12.77
C PHE A 49 4.76 -4.98 12.98
N ASN A 50 5.60 -5.64 12.20
CA ASN A 50 7.05 -5.49 12.21
C ASN A 50 7.52 -4.95 10.87
N LEU A 51 8.19 -3.78 10.88
CA LEU A 51 8.70 -3.16 9.66
C LEU A 51 9.87 -2.23 10.00
N ASP A 52 11.00 -2.48 9.36
CA ASP A 52 12.13 -1.55 9.35
C ASP A 52 12.19 -0.86 7.99
N VAL A 53 12.23 0.46 8.01
CA VAL A 53 12.28 1.34 6.83
C VAL A 53 13.59 2.10 6.84
N ALA A 54 14.33 2.00 5.75
CA ALA A 54 15.58 2.71 5.57
C ALA A 54 15.35 4.22 5.32
N ASP A 55 16.40 5.01 5.52
CA ASP A 55 16.38 6.44 5.16
C ASP A 55 16.11 6.62 3.66
N LYS A 56 15.16 7.51 3.32
CA LYS A 56 14.72 7.84 1.94
C LYS A 56 14.05 6.69 1.19
N GLU A 57 13.68 5.63 1.87
CA GLU A 57 12.94 4.53 1.27
C GLU A 57 11.47 4.90 1.07
N PHE A 58 10.89 4.39 -0.02
CA PHE A 58 9.47 4.53 -0.33
C PHE A 58 8.74 3.21 -0.05
N ILE A 59 8.04 3.16 1.07
CA ILE A 59 7.23 2.00 1.46
C ILE A 59 5.77 2.22 1.10
N VAL A 60 5.16 1.22 0.49
CA VAL A 60 3.72 1.21 0.19
C VAL A 60 3.00 0.14 1.00
N LEU A 61 2.04 0.55 1.81
CA LEU A 61 1.09 -0.34 2.47
C LEU A 61 -0.10 -0.57 1.53
N VAL A 62 -0.37 -1.81 1.16
CA VAL A 62 -1.45 -2.16 0.25
C VAL A 62 -2.29 -3.30 0.80
N GLY A 63 -3.57 -3.36 0.44
CA GLY A 63 -4.49 -4.41 0.90
C GLY A 63 -5.95 -3.98 0.82
N PRO A 64 -6.90 -4.88 1.13
CA PRO A 64 -8.32 -4.58 1.12
C PRO A 64 -8.72 -3.45 2.08
N SER A 65 -9.90 -2.88 1.86
CA SER A 65 -10.45 -1.87 2.77
C SER A 65 -10.63 -2.47 4.18
N GLY A 66 -10.24 -1.71 5.21
CA GLY A 66 -10.37 -2.13 6.61
C GLY A 66 -9.24 -3.05 7.12
N CYS A 67 -8.22 -3.41 6.34
CA CYS A 67 -7.14 -4.30 6.81
C CYS A 67 -6.08 -3.65 7.73
N GLY A 68 -6.25 -2.39 8.16
CA GLY A 68 -5.35 -1.73 9.12
C GLY A 68 -4.35 -0.73 8.56
N LYS A 69 -4.26 -0.50 7.24
CA LYS A 69 -3.28 0.41 6.59
C LYS A 69 -3.30 1.83 7.15
N SER A 70 -4.45 2.51 7.05
CA SER A 70 -4.60 3.89 7.56
C SER A 70 -4.45 3.95 9.08
N THR A 71 -4.82 2.90 9.81
CA THR A 71 -4.58 2.79 11.26
C THR A 71 -3.09 2.78 11.54
N THR A 72 -2.31 1.97 10.82
CA THR A 72 -0.84 1.92 10.94
C THR A 72 -0.23 3.29 10.61
N LEU A 73 -0.65 3.92 9.53
CA LEU A 73 -0.17 5.26 9.15
C LEU A 73 -0.47 6.29 10.26
N ARG A 74 -1.67 6.27 10.84
CA ARG A 74 -2.07 7.18 11.92
C ARG A 74 -1.32 6.93 13.23
N MET A 75 -0.95 5.67 13.52
CA MET A 75 -0.06 5.36 14.66
C MET A 75 1.32 5.96 14.44
N VAL A 76 1.91 5.86 13.24
CA VAL A 76 3.17 6.52 12.90
C VAL A 76 3.04 8.04 13.03
N ALA A 77 1.92 8.61 12.60
CA ALA A 77 1.64 10.04 12.75
C ALA A 77 1.44 10.49 14.20
N GLY A 78 1.19 9.57 15.14
CA GLY A 78 0.79 9.88 16.51
C GLY A 78 -0.65 10.40 16.65
N LEU A 79 -1.44 10.22 15.59
CA LEU A 79 -2.88 10.55 15.59
C LEU A 79 -3.72 9.43 16.20
N GLU A 80 -3.11 8.25 16.35
CA GLU A 80 -3.71 7.06 16.95
C GLU A 80 -2.72 6.45 17.93
N GLY A 81 -3.16 6.11 19.13
CA GLY A 81 -2.31 5.48 20.15
C GLY A 81 -2.00 4.02 19.81
N ILE A 82 -0.79 3.59 20.05
CA ILE A 82 -0.34 2.19 19.95
C ILE A 82 -0.84 1.44 21.19
N SER A 83 -1.46 0.26 21.02
CA SER A 83 -1.93 -0.55 22.15
C SER A 83 -0.80 -1.35 22.80
N SER A 84 0.14 -1.88 21.99
CA SER A 84 1.38 -2.53 22.44
C SER A 84 2.41 -2.51 21.32
N GLY A 85 3.66 -2.78 21.64
CA GLY A 85 4.80 -2.67 20.72
C GLY A 85 5.42 -1.28 20.72
N GLU A 86 6.39 -1.06 19.88
CA GLU A 86 7.25 0.12 19.90
C GLU A 86 7.41 0.72 18.52
N LEU A 87 7.38 2.04 18.45
CA LEU A 87 7.61 2.82 17.24
C LEU A 87 8.85 3.70 17.44
N TYR A 88 9.81 3.60 16.54
CA TYR A 88 11.01 4.40 16.54
C TYR A 88 11.13 5.25 15.27
N ILE A 89 11.59 6.50 15.43
CA ILE A 89 12.04 7.36 14.32
C ILE A 89 13.46 7.82 14.68
N ASP A 90 14.42 7.56 13.81
CA ASP A 90 15.85 7.83 14.08
C ASP A 90 16.35 7.20 15.37
N GLY A 91 15.91 5.99 15.69
CA GLY A 91 16.28 5.28 16.92
C GLY A 91 15.64 5.85 18.20
N LYS A 92 14.79 6.87 18.09
CA LYS A 92 14.08 7.47 19.22
C LYS A 92 12.68 6.89 19.34
N LEU A 93 12.31 6.41 20.52
CA LEU A 93 10.96 5.90 20.83
C LEU A 93 9.93 7.04 20.71
N MET A 94 8.84 6.77 19.94
CA MET A 94 7.82 7.75 19.58
C MET A 94 6.43 7.49 20.18
N ASN A 95 6.24 6.41 20.92
CA ASN A 95 4.92 6.01 21.40
C ASN A 95 4.14 7.15 22.05
N ASP A 96 4.80 7.89 22.97
CA ASP A 96 4.17 8.99 23.74
C ASP A 96 4.53 10.38 23.21
N VAL A 97 5.23 10.46 22.06
CA VAL A 97 5.60 11.75 21.45
C VAL A 97 4.42 12.32 20.67
N ALA A 98 4.05 13.56 20.98
CA ALA A 98 2.95 14.23 20.29
C ALA A 98 3.22 14.40 18.77
N PRO A 99 2.20 14.38 17.91
CA PRO A 99 2.35 14.48 16.44
C PRO A 99 3.19 15.66 15.97
N LYS A 100 3.04 16.82 16.61
CA LYS A 100 3.79 18.06 16.29
C LYS A 100 5.30 17.95 16.48
N ASP A 101 5.75 17.01 17.33
CA ASP A 101 7.15 16.83 17.73
C ASP A 101 7.82 15.63 17.04
N ARG A 102 7.12 14.91 16.14
CA ARG A 102 7.63 13.72 15.42
C ARG A 102 8.42 14.01 14.16
N ASP A 103 8.55 15.26 13.74
CA ASP A 103 9.19 15.68 12.49
C ASP A 103 8.68 14.95 11.24
N ILE A 104 7.38 14.77 11.16
CA ILE A 104 6.64 14.14 10.08
C ILE A 104 5.69 15.13 9.42
N ALA A 105 5.26 14.84 8.20
CA ALA A 105 4.12 15.50 7.57
C ALA A 105 3.15 14.46 7.01
N MET A 106 1.86 14.79 6.95
CA MET A 106 0.82 13.88 6.47
C MET A 106 -0.05 14.55 5.41
N VAL A 107 -0.27 13.83 4.32
CA VAL A 107 -1.23 14.15 3.26
C VAL A 107 -2.43 13.22 3.45
N PHE A 108 -3.61 13.82 3.64
CA PHE A 108 -4.86 13.10 3.87
C PHE A 108 -5.60 12.84 2.56
N GLN A 109 -6.41 11.80 2.52
CA GLN A 109 -7.25 11.41 1.40
C GLN A 109 -8.15 12.57 0.89
N ASN A 110 -8.69 13.39 1.78
CA ASN A 110 -9.54 14.54 1.46
C ASN A 110 -8.77 15.86 1.29
N TYR A 111 -7.42 15.77 1.14
CA TYR A 111 -6.48 16.89 1.04
C TYR A 111 -6.42 17.78 2.28
N ALA A 112 -7.47 17.92 3.06
CA ALA A 112 -7.62 18.71 4.27
C ALA A 112 -7.12 20.17 4.11
N LEU A 113 -7.37 20.79 2.95
CA LEU A 113 -7.00 22.18 2.68
C LEU A 113 -7.93 23.15 3.43
N TYR A 114 -7.38 24.26 3.90
CA TYR A 114 -8.14 25.34 4.52
C TYR A 114 -8.86 26.14 3.43
N PRO A 115 -10.21 26.07 3.32
CA PRO A 115 -10.94 26.57 2.15
C PRO A 115 -10.96 28.10 2.05
N HIS A 116 -10.76 28.80 3.16
CA HIS A 116 -10.72 30.27 3.24
C HIS A 116 -9.34 30.87 2.93
N MET A 117 -8.29 30.06 2.99
CA MET A 117 -6.91 30.44 2.69
C MET A 117 -6.59 30.27 1.22
N THR A 118 -5.68 31.10 0.68
CA THR A 118 -5.08 30.90 -0.64
C THR A 118 -4.17 29.67 -0.67
N VAL A 119 -3.69 29.27 -1.85
CA VAL A 119 -2.67 28.23 -2.00
C VAL A 119 -1.41 28.59 -1.21
N TYR A 120 -0.92 29.83 -1.39
CA TYR A 120 0.23 30.33 -0.65
C TYR A 120 0.01 30.23 0.87
N GLU A 121 -1.13 30.67 1.37
CA GLU A 121 -1.44 30.64 2.79
C GLU A 121 -1.55 29.21 3.34
N ASN A 122 -2.15 28.27 2.58
CA ASN A 122 -2.20 26.86 2.94
C ASN A 122 -0.79 26.28 3.08
N MET A 123 0.10 26.56 2.13
CA MET A 123 1.48 26.09 2.17
C MET A 123 2.31 26.77 3.26
N ALA A 124 2.12 28.07 3.47
CA ALA A 124 2.83 28.84 4.48
C ALA A 124 2.41 28.51 5.93
N PHE A 125 1.19 27.97 6.12
CA PHE A 125 0.58 27.81 7.44
C PHE A 125 1.46 27.02 8.44
N PRO A 126 2.04 25.85 8.09
CA PRO A 126 2.89 25.10 9.03
C PRO A 126 4.13 25.85 9.48
N LEU A 127 4.72 26.69 8.62
CA LEU A 127 5.91 27.50 8.93
C LEU A 127 5.54 28.70 9.79
N LYS A 128 4.36 29.32 9.56
CA LYS A 128 3.80 30.38 10.41
C LYS A 128 3.58 29.89 11.84
N LEU A 129 3.05 28.68 12.02
CA LEU A 129 2.87 28.06 13.34
C LEU A 129 4.21 27.86 14.07
N ARG A 130 5.29 27.58 13.34
CA ARG A 130 6.65 27.46 13.86
C ARG A 130 7.34 28.83 14.05
N LYS A 131 6.62 29.94 13.80
CA LYS A 131 7.10 31.33 13.94
C LYS A 131 8.36 31.62 13.12
N ARG A 132 8.50 31.01 11.92
CA ARG A 132 9.62 31.31 11.03
C ARG A 132 9.52 32.73 10.46
N PRO A 133 10.66 33.35 10.13
CA PRO A 133 10.70 34.66 9.47
C PRO A 133 9.92 34.69 8.15
N LYS A 134 9.27 35.79 7.82
CA LYS A 134 8.47 35.91 6.58
C LYS A 134 9.28 35.61 5.31
N SER A 135 10.56 36.04 5.27
CA SER A 135 11.46 35.81 4.14
C SER A 135 11.74 34.30 3.92
N GLU A 136 11.95 33.53 5.02
CA GLU A 136 12.14 32.10 4.94
C GLU A 136 10.86 31.39 4.48
N ILE A 137 9.69 31.85 4.99
CA ILE A 137 8.39 31.30 4.57
C ILE A 137 8.17 31.52 3.07
N ASP A 138 8.38 32.73 2.57
CA ASP A 138 8.18 33.05 1.14
C ASP A 138 9.10 32.21 0.26
N LYS A 139 10.37 32.10 0.62
CA LYS A 139 11.35 31.27 -0.08
C LYS A 139 10.90 29.80 -0.13
N ALA A 140 10.62 29.18 1.01
CA ALA A 140 10.23 27.75 1.09
C ALA A 140 8.93 27.47 0.34
N VAL A 141 7.94 28.36 0.43
CA VAL A 141 6.66 28.22 -0.30
C VAL A 141 6.88 28.27 -1.81
N ARG A 142 7.69 29.23 -2.32
CA ARG A 142 7.96 29.35 -3.75
C ARG A 142 8.75 28.17 -4.29
N GLU A 143 9.79 27.72 -3.57
CA GLU A 143 10.56 26.52 -3.92
C GLU A 143 9.67 25.27 -4.00
N ALA A 144 8.81 25.04 -2.99
CA ALA A 144 7.87 23.92 -3.01
C ALA A 144 6.82 24.06 -4.13
N ALA A 145 6.36 25.27 -4.42
CA ALA A 145 5.41 25.53 -5.51
C ALA A 145 6.05 25.29 -6.90
N GLU A 146 7.33 25.62 -7.06
CA GLU A 146 8.09 25.34 -8.28
C GLU A 146 8.30 23.84 -8.48
N ILE A 147 8.71 23.11 -7.43
CA ILE A 147 8.84 21.63 -7.48
C ILE A 147 7.56 20.97 -7.98
N LEU A 148 6.38 21.50 -7.59
CA LEU A 148 5.06 20.92 -7.85
C LEU A 148 4.33 21.55 -9.06
N ASP A 149 4.96 22.51 -9.74
CA ASP A 149 4.38 23.24 -10.89
C ASP A 149 3.01 23.90 -10.55
N ILE A 150 2.95 24.62 -9.40
CA ILE A 150 1.75 25.32 -8.93
C ILE A 150 1.98 26.80 -8.62
N THR A 151 3.11 27.38 -9.02
CA THR A 151 3.48 28.77 -8.76
C THR A 151 2.42 29.74 -9.27
N GLN A 152 1.82 29.49 -10.43
CA GLN A 152 0.76 30.28 -11.05
C GLN A 152 -0.58 30.24 -10.31
N TYR A 153 -0.72 29.40 -9.29
CA TYR A 153 -1.95 29.22 -8.51
C TYR A 153 -1.85 29.76 -7.08
N LEU A 154 -0.70 30.32 -6.67
CA LEU A 154 -0.43 30.72 -5.29
C LEU A 154 -1.49 31.65 -4.70
N ASP A 155 -2.07 32.56 -5.50
CA ASP A 155 -3.09 33.51 -5.07
C ASP A 155 -4.53 32.95 -5.13
N ARG A 156 -4.72 31.75 -5.66
CA ARG A 156 -6.05 31.13 -5.78
C ARG A 156 -6.47 30.46 -4.47
N LYS A 157 -7.78 30.33 -4.28
CA LYS A 157 -8.37 29.54 -3.19
C LYS A 157 -8.67 28.11 -3.67
N PRO A 158 -8.72 27.10 -2.76
CA PRO A 158 -8.96 25.69 -3.10
C PRO A 158 -10.18 25.42 -3.98
N LYS A 159 -11.25 26.21 -3.84
CA LYS A 159 -12.47 26.10 -4.65
C LYS A 159 -12.25 26.34 -6.16
N ALA A 160 -11.20 27.10 -6.50
CA ALA A 160 -10.86 27.47 -7.89
C ALA A 160 -9.83 26.50 -8.50
N LEU A 161 -9.57 25.35 -7.87
CA LEU A 161 -8.57 24.38 -8.29
C LEU A 161 -9.23 23.06 -8.71
N SER A 162 -8.62 22.36 -9.69
CA SER A 162 -8.96 20.98 -10.02
C SER A 162 -8.55 19.99 -8.90
N GLY A 163 -8.99 18.75 -8.97
CA GLY A 163 -8.62 17.70 -8.01
C GLY A 163 -7.11 17.53 -7.89
N GLY A 164 -6.40 17.38 -9.02
CA GLY A 164 -4.94 17.25 -9.02
C GLY A 164 -4.21 18.49 -8.54
N GLN A 165 -4.73 19.70 -8.84
CA GLN A 165 -4.15 20.92 -8.28
C GLN A 165 -4.31 20.99 -6.76
N ARG A 166 -5.48 20.62 -6.22
CA ARG A 166 -5.66 20.53 -4.75
C ARG A 166 -4.72 19.50 -4.13
N GLN A 167 -4.52 18.37 -4.79
CA GLN A 167 -3.56 17.35 -4.37
C GLN A 167 -2.13 17.91 -4.28
N ARG A 168 -1.66 18.58 -5.34
CA ARG A 168 -0.32 19.23 -5.35
C ARG A 168 -0.19 20.26 -4.23
N VAL A 169 -1.23 21.05 -3.95
CA VAL A 169 -1.23 22.00 -2.81
C VAL A 169 -1.12 21.26 -1.48
N ALA A 170 -1.82 20.16 -1.28
CA ALA A 170 -1.73 19.36 -0.06
C ALA A 170 -0.33 18.77 0.14
N ILE A 171 0.29 18.26 -0.93
CA ILE A 171 1.68 17.81 -0.93
C ILE A 171 2.62 19.00 -0.64
N GLY A 172 2.43 20.14 -1.30
CA GLY A 172 3.21 21.36 -1.09
C GLY A 172 3.19 21.81 0.37
N ARG A 173 2.02 21.84 1.00
CA ARG A 173 1.87 22.12 2.43
C ARG A 173 2.64 21.14 3.32
N ALA A 174 2.75 19.89 2.90
CA ALA A 174 3.49 18.87 3.64
C ALA A 174 5.00 19.06 3.50
N ILE A 175 5.51 19.29 2.28
CA ILE A 175 6.95 19.29 1.99
C ILE A 175 7.66 20.60 2.37
N VAL A 176 6.94 21.74 2.48
CA VAL A 176 7.57 23.03 2.86
C VAL A 176 8.28 22.98 4.21
N ARG A 177 8.00 21.97 5.04
CA ARG A 177 8.63 21.75 6.34
C ARG A 177 9.88 20.91 6.27
N GLU A 178 10.20 20.35 5.09
CA GLU A 178 11.26 19.37 4.89
C GLU A 178 11.17 18.21 5.91
N PRO A 179 10.04 17.50 5.95
CA PRO A 179 9.83 16.46 6.96
C PRO A 179 10.77 15.29 6.71
N LYS A 180 11.22 14.63 7.79
CA LYS A 180 11.99 13.39 7.68
C LYS A 180 11.17 12.25 7.09
N ILE A 181 9.89 12.17 7.45
CA ILE A 181 8.95 11.16 6.95
C ILE A 181 7.71 11.84 6.40
N LEU A 182 7.34 11.50 5.17
CA LEU A 182 6.11 11.94 4.52
C LEU A 182 5.11 10.79 4.47
N LEU A 183 4.02 10.97 5.19
CA LEU A 183 2.91 10.01 5.30
C LEU A 183 1.82 10.40 4.30
N MET A 184 1.35 9.44 3.49
CA MET A 184 0.31 9.67 2.49
C MET A 184 -0.82 8.64 2.64
N ASP A 185 -2.01 9.10 3.05
CA ASP A 185 -3.19 8.25 3.27
C ASP A 185 -4.11 8.32 2.05
N GLU A 186 -4.02 7.33 1.16
CA GLU A 186 -4.78 7.20 -0.10
C GLU A 186 -4.87 8.51 -0.92
N PRO A 187 -3.74 9.17 -1.22
CA PRO A 187 -3.76 10.53 -1.74
C PRO A 187 -4.38 10.64 -3.14
N LEU A 188 -4.42 9.58 -3.92
CA LEU A 188 -4.91 9.58 -5.31
C LEU A 188 -6.32 8.98 -5.49
N SER A 189 -6.95 8.47 -4.42
CA SER A 189 -8.23 7.76 -4.49
C SER A 189 -9.39 8.60 -5.03
N ASN A 190 -9.36 9.92 -4.79
CA ASN A 190 -10.42 10.85 -5.21
C ASN A 190 -10.21 11.45 -6.63
N LEU A 191 -9.27 10.91 -7.41
CA LEU A 191 -8.95 11.35 -8.75
C LEU A 191 -9.47 10.37 -9.81
N ASP A 192 -9.87 10.89 -10.98
CA ASP A 192 -10.16 10.07 -12.14
C ASP A 192 -8.90 9.33 -12.65
N ALA A 193 -9.07 8.28 -13.46
CA ALA A 193 -7.99 7.41 -13.90
C ALA A 193 -6.86 8.16 -14.65
N LYS A 194 -7.22 9.11 -15.53
CA LYS A 194 -6.24 9.90 -16.30
C LYS A 194 -5.40 10.77 -15.36
N LEU A 195 -6.05 11.48 -14.46
CA LEU A 195 -5.38 12.36 -13.50
C LEU A 195 -4.58 11.57 -12.47
N ARG A 196 -5.05 10.38 -12.05
CA ARG A 196 -4.31 9.47 -11.17
C ARG A 196 -2.99 9.04 -11.81
N ASN A 197 -2.99 8.66 -13.10
CA ASN A 197 -1.77 8.30 -13.82
C ASN A 197 -0.77 9.48 -13.91
N GLN A 198 -1.25 10.69 -14.16
CA GLN A 198 -0.41 11.88 -14.16
C GLN A 198 0.19 12.16 -12.79
N MET A 199 -0.63 12.13 -11.73
CA MET A 199 -0.18 12.39 -10.37
C MET A 199 0.80 11.33 -9.86
N ARG A 200 0.66 10.08 -10.28
CA ARG A 200 1.61 9.01 -9.96
C ARG A 200 3.01 9.34 -10.54
N ALA A 201 3.09 9.75 -11.80
CA ALA A 201 4.34 10.21 -12.39
C ALA A 201 4.93 11.43 -11.66
N GLU A 202 4.09 12.35 -11.18
CA GLU A 202 4.53 13.50 -10.39
C GLU A 202 5.10 13.10 -9.02
N ILE A 203 4.52 12.11 -8.35
CA ILE A 203 5.04 11.59 -7.08
C ILE A 203 6.42 10.94 -7.29
N ILE A 204 6.63 10.21 -8.40
CA ILE A 204 7.93 9.65 -8.75
C ILE A 204 8.98 10.77 -8.92
N LYS A 205 8.64 11.83 -9.67
CA LYS A 205 9.53 12.99 -9.85
C LYS A 205 9.78 13.73 -8.53
N LEU A 206 8.75 13.87 -7.71
CA LEU A 206 8.86 14.49 -6.39
C LEU A 206 9.86 13.74 -5.52
N ARG A 207 9.74 12.41 -5.44
CA ARG A 207 10.65 11.55 -4.69
C ARG A 207 12.11 11.78 -5.05
N GLN A 208 12.42 12.02 -6.34
CA GLN A 208 13.79 12.27 -6.81
C GLN A 208 14.32 13.65 -6.37
N LYS A 209 13.43 14.61 -6.09
CA LYS A 209 13.78 15.97 -5.74
C LYS A 209 13.91 16.22 -4.24
N ILE A 210 13.23 15.42 -3.42
CA ILE A 210 13.21 15.62 -1.96
C ILE A 210 13.88 14.44 -1.24
N ASN A 211 14.63 14.77 -0.18
CA ASN A 211 15.33 13.79 0.67
C ASN A 211 14.43 13.40 1.85
N THR A 212 13.42 12.57 1.60
CA THR A 212 12.40 12.22 2.60
C THR A 212 12.07 10.75 2.50
N THR A 213 11.84 10.07 3.63
CA THR A 213 11.30 8.72 3.68
C THR A 213 9.78 8.77 3.45
N PHE A 214 9.24 7.88 2.65
CA PHE A 214 7.81 7.84 2.32
C PHE A 214 7.14 6.63 2.95
N LEU A 215 5.99 6.85 3.56
CA LEU A 215 5.05 5.80 3.92
C LEU A 215 3.70 6.11 3.25
N TYR A 216 3.34 5.30 2.27
CA TYR A 216 2.22 5.52 1.37
C TYR A 216 1.17 4.44 1.55
N VAL A 217 -0.09 4.81 1.70
CA VAL A 217 -1.22 3.87 1.80
C VAL A 217 -2.04 3.95 0.53
N THR A 218 -2.38 2.81 -0.04
CA THR A 218 -3.29 2.70 -1.17
C THR A 218 -4.05 1.37 -1.15
N HIS A 219 -5.15 1.29 -1.89
CA HIS A 219 -5.80 0.05 -2.28
C HIS A 219 -5.54 -0.29 -3.77
N ASP A 220 -4.84 0.57 -4.51
CA ASP A 220 -4.50 0.40 -5.92
C ASP A 220 -3.16 -0.32 -6.07
N GLN A 221 -3.20 -1.52 -6.65
CA GLN A 221 -2.00 -2.34 -6.88
C GLN A 221 -1.02 -1.67 -7.83
N THR A 222 -1.52 -0.94 -8.84
CA THR A 222 -0.67 -0.27 -9.82
C THR A 222 0.14 0.85 -9.16
N GLU A 223 -0.46 1.57 -8.20
CA GLU A 223 0.28 2.55 -7.39
C GLU A 223 1.37 1.85 -6.57
N ALA A 224 1.03 0.73 -5.90
CA ALA A 224 1.99 -0.01 -5.09
C ALA A 224 3.18 -0.52 -5.93
N MET A 225 2.90 -1.14 -7.07
CA MET A 225 3.92 -1.71 -7.97
C MET A 225 4.81 -0.66 -8.64
N THR A 226 4.33 0.59 -8.80
CA THR A 226 5.06 1.64 -9.52
C THR A 226 5.79 2.64 -8.62
N LEU A 227 5.33 2.84 -7.39
CA LEU A 227 5.87 3.84 -6.47
C LEU A 227 6.83 3.25 -5.43
N GLY A 228 6.56 2.03 -4.95
CA GLY A 228 7.26 1.44 -3.82
C GLY A 228 8.64 0.88 -4.15
N ASP A 229 9.60 1.10 -3.26
CA ASP A 229 10.82 0.28 -3.21
C ASP A 229 10.50 -1.08 -2.62
N ARG A 230 9.70 -1.08 -1.55
CA ARG A 230 9.06 -2.28 -1.00
C ARG A 230 7.57 -2.06 -0.80
N ILE A 231 6.84 -3.15 -0.93
CA ILE A 231 5.40 -3.25 -0.73
C ILE A 231 5.15 -4.07 0.53
N VAL A 232 4.26 -3.60 1.38
CA VAL A 232 3.75 -4.33 2.54
C VAL A 232 2.30 -4.71 2.24
N ILE A 233 2.07 -5.98 1.95
CA ILE A 233 0.73 -6.52 1.69
C ILE A 233 0.07 -6.83 3.02
N MET A 234 -1.11 -6.25 3.28
CA MET A 234 -1.85 -6.41 4.53
C MET A 234 -3.21 -7.07 4.29
N LYS A 235 -3.60 -7.95 5.23
CA LYS A 235 -4.94 -8.53 5.30
C LYS A 235 -5.34 -8.74 6.75
N ASP A 236 -6.57 -8.34 7.11
CA ASP A 236 -7.20 -8.61 8.41
C ASP A 236 -6.33 -8.21 9.63
N GLY A 237 -5.57 -7.11 9.49
CA GLY A 237 -4.67 -6.59 10.53
C GLY A 237 -3.24 -7.16 10.51
N PHE A 238 -2.96 -8.13 9.65
CA PHE A 238 -1.65 -8.79 9.56
C PHE A 238 -0.89 -8.41 8.30
N ILE A 239 0.43 -8.39 8.40
CA ILE A 239 1.32 -8.40 7.24
C ILE A 239 1.28 -9.80 6.62
N GLN A 240 1.00 -9.87 5.32
CA GLN A 240 1.02 -11.10 4.55
C GLN A 240 2.37 -11.33 3.87
N GLN A 241 2.95 -10.25 3.37
CA GLN A 241 4.27 -10.27 2.73
C GLN A 241 4.86 -8.85 2.71
N ILE A 242 6.19 -8.78 2.82
CA ILE A 242 6.99 -7.58 2.54
C ILE A 242 8.01 -7.98 1.48
N GLY A 243 8.17 -7.16 0.43
CA GLY A 243 9.17 -7.39 -0.61
C GLY A 243 9.17 -6.27 -1.63
N THR A 244 10.13 -6.29 -2.54
CA THR A 244 10.14 -5.42 -3.72
C THR A 244 8.93 -5.73 -4.61
N PRO A 245 8.50 -4.81 -5.49
CA PRO A 245 7.43 -5.08 -6.46
C PRO A 245 7.63 -6.39 -7.22
N GLN A 246 8.85 -6.66 -7.68
CA GLN A 246 9.18 -7.88 -8.41
C GLN A 246 9.05 -9.14 -7.55
N GLU A 247 9.57 -9.10 -6.31
CA GLU A 247 9.49 -10.25 -5.38
C GLU A 247 8.05 -10.62 -5.03
N VAL A 248 7.19 -9.63 -4.71
CA VAL A 248 5.80 -9.91 -4.36
C VAL A 248 4.98 -10.42 -5.55
N PHE A 249 5.37 -10.05 -6.77
CA PHE A 249 4.73 -10.51 -8.00
C PHE A 249 5.17 -11.93 -8.40
N ASP A 250 6.49 -12.20 -8.41
CA ASP A 250 7.05 -13.46 -8.89
C ASP A 250 7.04 -14.56 -7.82
N HIS A 251 7.21 -14.17 -6.55
CA HIS A 251 7.34 -15.08 -5.41
C HIS A 251 6.34 -14.75 -4.29
N PRO A 252 5.03 -14.86 -4.54
CA PRO A 252 4.02 -14.60 -3.53
C PRO A 252 4.16 -15.59 -2.36
N ALA A 253 4.14 -15.07 -1.12
CA ALA A 253 4.34 -15.87 0.09
C ALA A 253 3.15 -16.80 0.43
N ASN A 254 1.95 -16.47 -0.05
CA ASN A 254 0.73 -17.23 0.18
C ASN A 254 -0.31 -16.97 -0.93
N LEU A 255 -1.40 -17.75 -0.91
CA LEU A 255 -2.47 -17.63 -1.90
C LEU A 255 -3.11 -16.24 -1.93
N PHE A 256 -3.22 -15.57 -0.79
CA PHE A 256 -3.77 -14.23 -0.75
C PHE A 256 -2.87 -13.22 -1.49
N ALA A 257 -1.56 -13.24 -1.22
CA ALA A 257 -0.61 -12.35 -1.90
C ALA A 257 -0.59 -12.63 -3.42
N ALA A 258 -0.67 -13.92 -3.80
CA ALA A 258 -0.73 -14.35 -5.20
C ALA A 258 -1.97 -13.82 -5.94
N ASP A 259 -3.15 -13.90 -5.29
CA ASP A 259 -4.42 -13.41 -5.80
C ASP A 259 -4.48 -11.87 -5.82
N PHE A 260 -4.04 -11.26 -4.72
CA PHE A 260 -4.16 -9.83 -4.52
C PHE A 260 -3.24 -9.02 -5.44
N ILE A 261 -2.05 -9.52 -5.80
CA ILE A 261 -1.07 -8.80 -6.64
C ILE A 261 -1.17 -9.30 -8.09
N GLY A 262 -1.50 -8.38 -8.98
CA GLY A 262 -1.58 -8.60 -10.44
C GLY A 262 -2.94 -8.25 -11.02
N THR A 263 -2.93 -7.62 -12.20
CA THR A 263 -4.13 -7.29 -12.97
C THR A 263 -3.90 -7.76 -14.41
N PRO A 264 -4.71 -8.76 -14.88
CA PRO A 264 -5.72 -9.53 -14.16
C PRO A 264 -5.17 -10.41 -13.04
N GLN A 265 -6.05 -10.84 -12.11
CA GLN A 265 -5.69 -11.71 -10.99
C GLN A 265 -5.12 -13.08 -11.44
N MET A 266 -4.41 -13.75 -10.55
CA MET A 266 -3.89 -15.10 -10.80
C MET A 266 -5.05 -16.12 -10.90
N ASN A 267 -4.99 -17.00 -11.87
CA ASN A 267 -5.91 -18.14 -11.93
C ASN A 267 -5.42 -19.24 -11.00
N PHE A 268 -6.34 -19.85 -10.25
CA PHE A 268 -6.06 -20.97 -9.36
C PHE A 268 -6.83 -22.22 -9.81
N PHE A 269 -6.14 -23.34 -9.81
CA PHE A 269 -6.68 -24.63 -10.21
C PHE A 269 -6.32 -25.68 -9.18
N ASP A 270 -7.26 -26.55 -8.85
CA ASP A 270 -6.97 -27.75 -8.08
C ASP A 270 -6.22 -28.74 -8.96
N ALA A 271 -5.09 -29.21 -8.50
CA ALA A 271 -4.18 -30.04 -9.27
C ALA A 271 -3.47 -31.06 -8.36
N GLU A 272 -2.83 -32.06 -8.96
CA GLU A 272 -2.04 -33.06 -8.27
C GLU A 272 -0.57 -32.93 -8.65
N LEU A 273 0.28 -32.73 -7.65
CA LEU A 273 1.73 -32.74 -7.83
C LEU A 273 2.22 -34.20 -7.84
N GLN A 274 2.94 -34.58 -8.87
CA GLN A 274 3.58 -35.89 -8.99
C GLN A 274 5.09 -35.76 -9.02
N ARG A 275 5.78 -36.65 -8.35
CA ARG A 275 7.24 -36.73 -8.34
C ARG A 275 7.71 -38.00 -9.02
N GLU A 276 8.62 -37.87 -9.99
CA GLU A 276 9.29 -38.96 -10.68
C GLU A 276 10.81 -38.77 -10.57
N GLY A 277 11.43 -39.37 -9.56
CA GLY A 277 12.85 -39.12 -9.23
C GLY A 277 13.07 -37.68 -8.78
N ASP A 278 13.87 -36.92 -9.53
CA ASP A 278 14.16 -35.50 -9.27
C ASP A 278 13.32 -34.56 -10.13
N ARG A 279 12.37 -35.09 -10.89
CA ARG A 279 11.45 -34.27 -11.69
C ARG A 279 10.07 -34.24 -11.06
N TYR A 280 9.42 -33.12 -11.25
CA TYR A 280 8.05 -32.90 -10.81
C TYR A 280 7.17 -32.51 -12.00
N SER A 281 5.94 -32.97 -11.95
CA SER A 281 4.88 -32.64 -12.88
C SER A 281 3.60 -32.31 -12.11
N VAL A 282 2.73 -31.53 -12.72
CA VAL A 282 1.40 -31.23 -12.19
C VAL A 282 0.36 -31.80 -13.13
N ILE A 283 -0.59 -32.54 -12.57
CA ILE A 283 -1.75 -33.07 -13.28
C ILE A 283 -2.92 -32.12 -13.10
N LEU A 284 -3.41 -31.56 -14.20
CA LEU A 284 -4.54 -30.67 -14.24
C LEU A 284 -5.57 -31.18 -15.26
N GLY A 285 -6.76 -31.60 -14.81
CA GLY A 285 -7.81 -32.08 -15.70
C GLY A 285 -7.37 -33.28 -16.59
N GLY A 286 -6.49 -34.15 -16.08
CA GLY A 286 -5.93 -35.30 -16.82
C GLY A 286 -4.73 -34.92 -17.72
N ILE A 287 -4.31 -33.68 -17.78
CA ILE A 287 -3.15 -33.23 -18.55
C ILE A 287 -1.94 -33.13 -17.61
N LYS A 288 -0.83 -33.77 -18.01
CA LYS A 288 0.45 -33.70 -17.30
C LYS A 288 1.25 -32.51 -17.82
N VAL A 289 1.60 -31.59 -16.91
CA VAL A 289 2.47 -30.42 -17.19
C VAL A 289 3.76 -30.58 -16.39
N GLU A 290 4.89 -30.70 -17.09
CA GLU A 290 6.20 -30.78 -16.43
C GLU A 290 6.61 -29.42 -15.86
N LEU A 291 7.12 -29.44 -14.62
CA LEU A 291 7.68 -28.23 -14.00
C LEU A 291 9.09 -28.01 -14.52
N SER A 292 9.53 -26.72 -14.53
CA SER A 292 10.90 -26.39 -14.87
C SER A 292 11.92 -27.11 -13.99
N LEU A 293 13.13 -27.30 -14.50
CA LEU A 293 14.22 -27.93 -13.74
C LEU A 293 14.51 -27.18 -12.43
N GLU A 294 14.44 -25.86 -12.46
CA GLU A 294 14.65 -25.01 -11.30
C GLU A 294 13.59 -25.25 -10.21
N LYS A 295 12.30 -25.24 -10.58
CA LYS A 295 11.20 -25.55 -9.64
C LYS A 295 11.28 -26.97 -9.12
N SER A 296 11.64 -27.94 -9.97
CA SER A 296 11.83 -29.34 -9.56
C SER A 296 12.97 -29.48 -8.54
N ALA A 297 14.10 -28.80 -8.77
CA ALA A 297 15.23 -28.78 -7.84
C ALA A 297 14.85 -28.16 -6.48
N ASP A 298 14.09 -27.07 -6.48
CA ASP A 298 13.60 -26.43 -5.26
C ASP A 298 12.65 -27.33 -4.45
N LEU A 299 11.73 -28.02 -5.12
CA LEU A 299 10.82 -28.96 -4.48
C LEU A 299 11.57 -30.17 -3.92
N THR A 300 12.58 -30.68 -4.65
CA THR A 300 13.46 -31.76 -4.19
C THR A 300 14.22 -31.32 -2.93
N LYS A 301 14.83 -30.14 -2.94
CA LYS A 301 15.55 -29.58 -1.78
C LYS A 301 14.66 -29.41 -0.55
N LYS A 302 13.39 -29.07 -0.75
CA LYS A 302 12.38 -28.97 0.31
C LYS A 302 11.80 -30.31 0.74
N GLY A 303 12.19 -31.41 0.10
CA GLY A 303 11.70 -32.77 0.42
C GLY A 303 10.22 -32.98 0.12
N ILE A 304 9.64 -32.24 -0.83
CA ILE A 304 8.22 -32.33 -1.15
C ILE A 304 7.93 -33.63 -1.89
N SER A 305 6.89 -34.34 -1.49
CA SER A 305 6.37 -35.53 -2.16
C SER A 305 5.16 -35.21 -3.05
N GLY A 306 4.68 -36.19 -3.81
CA GLY A 306 3.43 -36.08 -4.55
C GLY A 306 2.25 -35.86 -3.60
N GLN A 307 1.41 -34.84 -3.90
CA GLN A 307 0.28 -34.43 -3.08
C GLN A 307 -0.70 -33.55 -3.86
N PRO A 308 -1.96 -33.39 -3.41
CA PRO A 308 -2.86 -32.38 -3.91
C PRO A 308 -2.27 -30.97 -3.69
N VAL A 309 -2.37 -30.10 -4.71
CA VAL A 309 -1.85 -28.72 -4.69
C VAL A 309 -2.81 -27.77 -5.37
N THR A 310 -2.70 -26.50 -5.04
CA THR A 310 -3.31 -25.44 -5.83
C THR A 310 -2.28 -24.88 -6.81
N LEU A 311 -2.53 -25.06 -8.11
CA LEU A 311 -1.71 -24.50 -9.17
C LEU A 311 -2.12 -23.05 -9.45
N GLY A 312 -1.21 -22.11 -9.28
CA GLY A 312 -1.41 -20.70 -9.67
C GLY A 312 -0.81 -20.41 -11.05
N ALA A 313 -1.59 -19.84 -11.96
CA ALA A 313 -1.12 -19.40 -13.26
C ALA A 313 -1.50 -17.94 -13.50
N ARG A 314 -0.51 -17.08 -13.73
CA ARG A 314 -0.77 -15.69 -14.11
C ARG A 314 -1.27 -15.61 -15.55
N PRO A 315 -2.29 -14.78 -15.85
CA PRO A 315 -2.86 -14.66 -17.19
C PRO A 315 -1.82 -14.32 -18.27
N ASN A 316 -0.83 -13.49 -17.95
CA ASN A 316 0.24 -13.13 -18.88
C ASN A 316 1.23 -14.25 -19.18
N HIS A 317 1.20 -15.36 -18.44
CA HIS A 317 2.01 -16.55 -18.71
C HIS A 317 1.23 -17.61 -19.50
N ILE A 318 -0.06 -17.38 -19.77
CA ILE A 318 -0.90 -18.29 -20.56
C ILE A 318 -0.80 -17.90 -22.02
N MET A 319 -0.26 -18.80 -22.85
CA MET A 319 -0.13 -18.57 -24.27
C MET A 319 -1.24 -19.26 -25.04
N LEU A 320 -1.80 -18.57 -26.03
CA LEU A 320 -2.74 -19.15 -26.98
C LEU A 320 -1.96 -19.82 -28.10
N GLY A 321 -2.27 -21.08 -28.41
CA GLY A 321 -1.63 -21.77 -29.53
C GLY A 321 -1.72 -23.29 -29.42
N LYS A 322 -1.27 -23.97 -30.48
CA LYS A 322 -1.09 -25.42 -30.51
C LYS A 322 0.36 -25.69 -30.13
N GLY A 323 0.61 -26.09 -28.88
CA GLY A 323 1.94 -26.44 -28.39
C GLY A 323 2.26 -27.91 -28.60
N GLU A 324 3.56 -28.25 -28.76
CA GLU A 324 4.05 -29.63 -28.83
C GLU A 324 4.16 -30.28 -27.42
N GLY A 325 3.66 -29.78 -26.38
CA GLY A 325 3.84 -30.29 -25.01
C GLY A 325 2.56 -30.53 -24.22
N GLY A 326 1.45 -30.49 -24.90
CA GLY A 326 0.12 -30.56 -24.26
C GLY A 326 -0.50 -29.17 -24.11
N TYR A 327 -1.78 -29.08 -24.35
CA TYR A 327 -2.57 -27.87 -24.24
C TYR A 327 -3.93 -28.17 -23.63
N ILE A 328 -4.46 -27.18 -22.94
CA ILE A 328 -5.82 -27.24 -22.38
C ILE A 328 -6.75 -26.62 -23.40
N LEU A 329 -7.76 -27.42 -23.84
CA LEU A 329 -8.84 -26.89 -24.66
C LEU A 329 -9.75 -26.03 -23.78
N ALA A 330 -9.91 -24.77 -24.18
CA ALA A 330 -10.83 -23.84 -23.50
C ALA A 330 -11.78 -23.23 -24.53
N LYS A 331 -13.02 -22.96 -24.10
CA LYS A 331 -13.99 -22.19 -24.85
C LYS A 331 -14.00 -20.77 -24.32
N VAL A 332 -13.89 -19.79 -25.22
CA VAL A 332 -14.06 -18.38 -24.83
C VAL A 332 -15.51 -18.15 -24.47
N ASP A 333 -15.75 -17.76 -23.21
CA ASP A 333 -17.08 -17.45 -22.69
C ASP A 333 -17.36 -15.96 -22.77
N VAL A 334 -16.40 -15.15 -22.37
CA VAL A 334 -16.47 -13.67 -22.41
C VAL A 334 -15.18 -13.13 -23.01
N PHE A 335 -15.33 -12.11 -23.83
CA PHE A 335 -14.22 -11.36 -24.44
C PHE A 335 -14.34 -9.89 -24.09
N GLU A 336 -13.33 -9.32 -23.44
CA GLU A 336 -13.22 -7.90 -23.12
C GLU A 336 -12.02 -7.28 -23.81
N MET A 337 -12.24 -6.17 -24.54
CA MET A 337 -11.14 -5.37 -25.08
C MET A 337 -10.64 -4.39 -24.02
N ILE A 338 -9.39 -4.55 -23.59
CA ILE A 338 -8.78 -3.70 -22.55
C ILE A 338 -7.89 -2.59 -23.19
N GLY A 339 -8.14 -2.23 -24.43
CA GLY A 339 -7.42 -1.16 -25.13
C GLY A 339 -6.19 -1.62 -25.91
#